data_82f426fc1ae8438ab26e4b5a57c29bd4
#
_entry.id   82f426fc1ae8438ab26e4b5a57c29bd4
#
_cell.length_a   1.000
_cell.length_b   1.000
_cell.length_c   1.000
_cell.angle_alpha   90.00
_cell.angle_beta   90.00
_cell.angle_gamma   90.00
#
_symmetry.space_group_name_H-M   'P 1'
#
loop_
_entity.id
_entity.type
_entity.pdbx_description
1 polymer ?
#
loop_
_entity_poly.entity_id
_entity_poly.type
_entity_poly.pdbx_seq_one_letter_code
_entity_poly.pdbx_strand_id
1 'polypeptide(L)'
;MRAQRVRPELYFVGSAVFHYLGPAFAVLLFGLVAPLGVAWLRIASAAVVFALWRKPWRPLRRVDPQTKRLVLALGLVFALMNSCFYLAIDRLPLGTVAAIEFLPVIGLAALGARTTRNVLALVLASTGVYVLTDVRLEGEPVGVAFAFANAVLFALYIVLAHRIARNTALNRIDGLGAAMLVALVAITPIGGADAAPALLSPVALAAGLGVGVASSVVPYVFDQLAMARLSRATYSLLVSLLPATATVIGVLVLAQIPSRSELLGVALVVAAVAVHKEAAGRNEGSRSTRQRVVHGECVTPSPMGGSRAIFGHRRGPRPDPYGSIVEQAGGARGGDRLDA
;
A
#
# COMPACT_ATOMS: atom_id res chain seq x y z
N MET A 1 -8.54 -11.48 -31.79
CA MET A 1 -9.06 -11.91 -30.50
C MET A 1 -9.11 -10.69 -29.58
N ARG A 2 -10.30 -10.14 -29.26
CA ARG A 2 -10.47 -9.07 -28.28
C ARG A 2 -10.21 -9.69 -26.90
N ALA A 3 -9.07 -9.42 -26.29
CA ALA A 3 -8.83 -9.74 -24.89
C ALA A 3 -10.00 -9.12 -24.09
N GLN A 4 -10.88 -9.96 -23.54
CA GLN A 4 -11.92 -9.54 -22.61
C GLN A 4 -11.20 -8.77 -21.49
N ARG A 5 -11.41 -7.46 -21.42
CA ARG A 5 -10.84 -6.63 -20.36
C ARG A 5 -11.50 -7.09 -19.05
N VAL A 6 -10.75 -7.82 -18.24
CA VAL A 6 -11.16 -8.24 -16.91
C VAL A 6 -11.68 -6.99 -16.15
N ARG A 7 -12.86 -7.11 -15.56
CA ARG A 7 -13.48 -6.02 -14.78
C ARG A 7 -12.55 -5.65 -13.62
N PRO A 8 -12.30 -4.35 -13.39
CA PRO A 8 -11.37 -3.91 -12.34
C PRO A 8 -11.73 -4.41 -10.94
N GLU A 9 -13.03 -4.60 -10.66
CA GLU A 9 -13.54 -5.12 -9.40
C GLU A 9 -13.06 -6.54 -9.12
N LEU A 10 -12.88 -7.36 -10.17
CA LEU A 10 -12.39 -8.74 -10.02
C LEU A 10 -10.93 -8.79 -9.56
N TYR A 11 -10.10 -7.81 -9.92
CA TYR A 11 -8.75 -7.70 -9.37
C TYR A 11 -8.79 -7.41 -7.87
N PHE A 12 -9.71 -6.54 -7.41
CA PHE A 12 -9.87 -6.26 -5.99
C PHE A 12 -10.36 -7.49 -5.23
N VAL A 13 -11.40 -8.17 -5.73
CA VAL A 13 -11.92 -9.40 -5.10
C VAL A 13 -10.81 -10.46 -5.02
N GLY A 14 -10.03 -10.63 -6.10
CA GLY A 14 -8.86 -11.51 -6.09
C GLY A 14 -7.85 -11.10 -5.02
N SER A 15 -7.50 -9.81 -4.93
CA SER A 15 -6.62 -9.30 -3.89
C SER A 15 -7.16 -9.62 -2.49
N ALA A 16 -8.42 -9.29 -2.21
CA ALA A 16 -9.04 -9.50 -0.92
C ALA A 16 -9.07 -10.98 -0.50
N VAL A 17 -9.39 -11.87 -1.43
CA VAL A 17 -9.40 -13.32 -1.19
C VAL A 17 -7.99 -13.81 -0.85
N PHE A 18 -7.00 -13.49 -1.68
CA PHE A 18 -5.61 -13.92 -1.45
C PHE A 18 -4.99 -13.28 -0.22
N HIS A 19 -5.38 -12.06 0.14
CA HIS A 19 -4.91 -11.36 1.32
C HIS A 19 -5.21 -12.13 2.63
N TYR A 20 -6.37 -12.81 2.69
CA TYR A 20 -6.77 -13.60 3.85
C TYR A 20 -6.62 -15.12 3.66
N LEU A 21 -6.65 -15.61 2.42
CA LEU A 21 -6.41 -17.03 2.13
C LEU A 21 -5.00 -17.47 2.54
N GLY A 22 -4.00 -16.61 2.28
CA GLY A 22 -2.64 -16.87 2.72
C GLY A 22 -2.51 -17.02 4.23
N PRO A 23 -2.96 -16.05 5.05
CA PRO A 23 -3.00 -16.20 6.50
C PRO A 23 -3.84 -17.39 6.99
N ALA A 24 -4.96 -17.72 6.34
CA ALA A 24 -5.73 -18.91 6.70
C ALA A 24 -4.93 -20.21 6.50
N PHE A 25 -4.25 -20.34 5.37
CA PHE A 25 -3.33 -21.47 5.17
C PHE A 25 -2.14 -21.45 6.13
N ALA A 26 -1.69 -20.27 6.54
CA ALA A 26 -0.65 -20.14 7.55
C ALA A 26 -1.09 -20.71 8.91
N VAL A 27 -2.35 -20.49 9.32
CA VAL A 27 -2.90 -21.08 10.56
C VAL A 27 -2.88 -22.60 10.48
N LEU A 28 -3.19 -23.21 9.33
CA LEU A 28 -3.08 -24.67 9.16
C LEU A 28 -1.63 -25.16 9.27
N LEU A 29 -0.66 -24.30 9.01
CA LEU A 29 0.76 -24.63 9.14
C LEU A 29 1.25 -24.54 10.60
N PHE A 30 0.51 -23.90 11.53
CA PHE A 30 0.90 -23.76 12.93
C PHE A 30 1.05 -25.11 13.68
N GLY A 31 0.41 -26.18 13.17
CA GLY A 31 0.64 -27.54 13.68
C GLY A 31 2.05 -28.09 13.43
N LEU A 32 2.81 -27.53 12.48
CA LEU A 32 4.15 -27.97 12.07
C LEU A 32 5.23 -26.92 12.36
N VAL A 33 4.88 -25.66 12.34
CA VAL A 33 5.79 -24.51 12.45
C VAL A 33 5.15 -23.47 13.36
N ALA A 34 5.88 -23.02 14.38
CA ALA A 34 5.38 -21.99 15.28
C ALA A 34 4.98 -20.69 14.52
N PRO A 35 4.03 -19.90 15.03
CA PRO A 35 3.51 -18.70 14.34
C PRO A 35 4.58 -17.72 13.89
N LEU A 36 5.63 -17.49 14.68
CA LEU A 36 6.74 -16.62 14.31
C LEU A 36 7.61 -17.22 13.19
N GLY A 37 7.75 -18.54 13.13
CA GLY A 37 8.40 -19.23 12.04
C GLY A 37 7.62 -19.08 10.72
N VAL A 38 6.30 -19.13 10.77
CA VAL A 38 5.43 -18.89 9.61
C VAL A 38 5.50 -17.42 9.17
N ALA A 39 5.56 -16.48 10.12
CA ALA A 39 5.79 -15.06 9.83
C ALA A 39 7.13 -14.84 9.11
N TRP A 40 8.19 -15.53 9.57
CA TRP A 40 9.49 -15.51 8.93
C TRP A 40 9.44 -16.06 7.51
N LEU A 41 8.83 -17.24 7.29
CA LEU A 41 8.69 -17.85 5.96
C LEU A 41 7.94 -16.94 4.98
N ARG A 42 6.88 -16.28 5.44
CA ARG A 42 6.10 -15.31 4.65
C ARG A 42 6.98 -14.15 4.19
N ILE A 43 7.73 -13.53 5.11
CA ILE A 43 8.60 -12.40 4.80
C ILE A 43 9.78 -12.85 3.93
N ALA A 44 10.38 -14.02 4.23
CA ALA A 44 11.50 -14.57 3.47
C ALA A 44 11.12 -14.83 2.01
N SER A 45 9.98 -15.49 1.77
CA SER A 45 9.51 -15.75 0.40
C SER A 45 9.23 -14.47 -0.38
N ALA A 46 8.56 -13.49 0.24
CA ALA A 46 8.34 -12.18 -0.39
C ALA A 46 9.65 -11.45 -0.67
N ALA A 47 10.58 -11.43 0.29
CA ALA A 47 11.90 -10.81 0.13
C ALA A 47 12.70 -11.44 -1.00
N VAL A 48 12.69 -12.78 -1.11
CA VAL A 48 13.36 -13.51 -2.20
C VAL A 48 12.74 -13.16 -3.56
N VAL A 49 11.41 -13.17 -3.68
CA VAL A 49 10.72 -12.81 -4.92
C VAL A 49 11.08 -11.39 -5.35
N PHE A 50 11.00 -10.40 -4.45
CA PHE A 50 11.38 -9.02 -4.76
C PHE A 50 12.87 -8.87 -5.04
N ALA A 51 13.73 -9.61 -4.34
CA ALA A 51 15.17 -9.62 -4.56
C ALA A 51 15.52 -10.09 -5.97
N LEU A 52 14.94 -11.20 -6.41
CA LEU A 52 15.19 -11.77 -7.74
C LEU A 52 14.59 -10.89 -8.84
N TRP A 53 13.38 -10.40 -8.63
CA TRP A 53 12.65 -9.63 -9.64
C TRP A 53 13.19 -8.20 -9.81
N ARG A 54 13.39 -7.46 -8.69
CA ARG A 54 13.64 -6.01 -8.71
C ARG A 54 15.07 -5.61 -8.33
N LYS A 55 15.82 -6.50 -7.65
CA LYS A 55 17.18 -6.21 -7.14
C LYS A 55 17.23 -4.89 -6.35
N PRO A 56 16.37 -4.69 -5.32
CA PRO A 56 16.08 -3.39 -4.71
C PRO A 56 17.30 -2.75 -4.02
N TRP A 57 18.37 -3.51 -3.73
CA TRP A 57 19.62 -2.97 -3.19
C TRP A 57 20.34 -2.04 -4.16
N ARG A 58 20.12 -2.18 -5.48
CA ARG A 58 20.77 -1.32 -6.49
C ARG A 58 20.28 0.13 -6.39
N PRO A 59 18.97 0.45 -6.50
CA PRO A 59 18.48 1.80 -6.31
C PRO A 59 18.68 2.30 -4.88
N LEU A 60 18.55 1.45 -3.85
CA LEU A 60 18.71 1.82 -2.45
C LEU A 60 20.10 2.39 -2.13
N ARG A 61 21.17 1.92 -2.81
CA ARG A 61 22.52 2.45 -2.62
C ARG A 61 22.65 3.90 -3.05
N ARG A 62 21.85 4.36 -4.00
CA ARG A 62 21.94 5.67 -4.65
C ARG A 62 21.05 6.74 -4.02
N VAL A 63 20.13 6.38 -3.11
CA VAL A 63 19.24 7.33 -2.46
C VAL A 63 19.89 7.96 -1.23
N ASP A 64 19.35 9.10 -0.82
CA ASP A 64 19.78 9.88 0.33
C ASP A 64 19.59 9.13 1.67
N PRO A 65 20.30 9.53 2.74
CA PRO A 65 20.21 8.90 4.05
C PRO A 65 18.81 8.94 4.66
N GLN A 66 18.02 9.98 4.38
CA GLN A 66 16.65 10.10 4.88
C GLN A 66 15.74 9.03 4.28
N THR A 67 15.84 8.81 2.96
CA THR A 67 15.11 7.73 2.27
C THR A 67 15.54 6.35 2.79
N LYS A 68 16.83 6.13 3.06
CA LYS A 68 17.32 4.88 3.68
C LYS A 68 16.71 4.65 5.06
N ARG A 69 16.63 5.70 5.90
CA ARG A 69 15.98 5.62 7.23
C ARG A 69 14.49 5.31 7.12
N LEU A 70 13.79 5.87 6.14
CA LEU A 70 12.39 5.55 5.89
C LEU A 70 12.19 4.08 5.48
N VAL A 71 13.05 3.56 4.60
CA VAL A 71 13.03 2.13 4.20
C VAL A 71 13.35 1.23 5.38
N LEU A 72 14.34 1.59 6.20
CA LEU A 72 14.69 0.85 7.43
C LEU A 72 13.49 0.82 8.40
N ALA A 73 12.91 1.99 8.69
CA ALA A 73 11.74 2.08 9.56
C ALA A 73 10.55 1.26 9.04
N LEU A 74 10.27 1.33 7.74
CA LEU A 74 9.23 0.53 7.10
C LEU A 74 9.49 -0.96 7.25
N GLY A 75 10.72 -1.42 7.02
CA GLY A 75 11.10 -2.83 7.16
C GLY A 75 10.97 -3.33 8.61
N LEU A 76 11.39 -2.54 9.60
CA LEU A 76 11.21 -2.87 11.01
C LEU A 76 9.72 -2.96 11.39
N VAL A 77 8.92 -1.99 10.93
CA VAL A 77 7.46 -2.02 11.14
C VAL A 77 6.85 -3.26 10.48
N PHE A 78 7.27 -3.62 9.28
CA PHE A 78 6.82 -4.85 8.61
C PHE A 78 7.11 -6.11 9.42
N ALA A 79 8.33 -6.24 9.95
CA ALA A 79 8.71 -7.38 10.77
C ALA A 79 7.85 -7.51 12.02
N LEU A 80 7.73 -6.41 12.79
CA LEU A 80 6.93 -6.38 14.02
C LEU A 80 5.44 -6.58 13.76
N MET A 81 4.90 -5.91 12.74
CA MET A 81 3.50 -6.02 12.34
C MET A 81 3.14 -7.46 11.99
N ASN A 82 3.94 -8.12 11.13
CA ASN A 82 3.68 -9.51 10.80
C ASN A 82 3.82 -10.43 12.01
N SER A 83 4.81 -10.22 12.87
CA SER A 83 4.95 -11.02 14.11
C SER A 83 3.71 -10.89 14.99
N CYS A 84 3.24 -9.66 15.26
CA CYS A 84 2.02 -9.42 16.04
C CYS A 84 0.78 -10.01 15.37
N PHE A 85 0.65 -9.89 14.06
CA PHE A 85 -0.46 -10.44 13.30
C PHE A 85 -0.55 -11.96 13.44
N TYR A 86 0.57 -12.68 13.25
CA TYR A 86 0.57 -14.14 13.35
C TYR A 86 0.37 -14.64 14.77
N LEU A 87 0.89 -13.93 15.78
CA LEU A 87 0.62 -14.22 17.18
C LEU A 87 -0.84 -13.93 17.57
N ALA A 88 -1.49 -12.98 16.89
CA ALA A 88 -2.91 -12.69 17.09
C ALA A 88 -3.81 -13.78 16.48
N ILE A 89 -3.59 -14.17 15.20
CA ILE A 89 -4.42 -15.17 14.51
C ILE A 89 -4.19 -16.60 15.00
N ASP A 90 -3.12 -16.85 15.73
CA ASP A 90 -2.90 -18.09 16.48
C ASP A 90 -3.90 -18.26 17.62
N ARG A 91 -4.40 -17.14 18.17
CA ARG A 91 -5.27 -17.11 19.35
C ARG A 91 -6.69 -16.63 19.09
N LEU A 92 -6.85 -15.79 18.04
CA LEU A 92 -8.12 -15.14 17.72
C LEU A 92 -8.60 -15.53 16.33
N PRO A 93 -9.93 -15.55 16.10
CA PRO A 93 -10.46 -15.73 14.76
C PRO A 93 -9.95 -14.66 13.78
N LEU A 94 -9.68 -15.09 12.54
CA LEU A 94 -9.11 -14.23 11.49
C LEU A 94 -9.97 -12.98 11.24
N GLY A 95 -11.31 -13.12 11.26
CA GLY A 95 -12.23 -12.00 11.10
C GLY A 95 -12.14 -10.96 12.22
N THR A 96 -11.93 -11.40 13.46
CA THR A 96 -11.77 -10.53 14.63
C THR A 96 -10.48 -9.71 14.51
N VAL A 97 -9.36 -10.34 14.18
CA VAL A 97 -8.06 -9.66 13.99
C VAL A 97 -8.16 -8.65 12.85
N ALA A 98 -8.76 -9.05 11.72
CA ALA A 98 -8.97 -8.16 10.58
C ALA A 98 -9.85 -6.94 10.94
N ALA A 99 -10.91 -7.13 11.72
CA ALA A 99 -11.77 -6.01 12.13
C ALA A 99 -11.03 -5.02 13.05
N ILE A 100 -10.23 -5.51 14.03
CA ILE A 100 -9.42 -4.68 14.91
C ILE A 100 -8.37 -3.89 14.11
N GLU A 101 -7.76 -4.50 13.09
CA GLU A 101 -6.74 -3.90 12.23
C GLU A 101 -7.24 -2.64 11.52
N PHE A 102 -8.54 -2.54 11.20
CA PHE A 102 -9.10 -1.37 10.53
C PHE A 102 -9.37 -0.16 11.45
N LEU A 103 -9.43 -0.35 12.75
CA LEU A 103 -9.75 0.73 13.71
C LEU A 103 -8.81 1.95 13.58
N PRO A 104 -7.47 1.80 13.55
CA PRO A 104 -6.57 2.95 13.42
C PRO A 104 -6.68 3.63 12.05
N VAL A 105 -7.01 2.88 11.00
CA VAL A 105 -7.21 3.45 9.66
C VAL A 105 -8.38 4.42 9.67
N ILE A 106 -9.50 4.02 10.28
CA ILE A 106 -10.69 4.86 10.44
C ILE A 106 -10.37 6.06 11.36
N GLY A 107 -9.61 5.82 12.45
CA GLY A 107 -9.15 6.87 13.35
C GLY A 107 -8.30 7.93 12.66
N LEU A 108 -7.30 7.53 11.88
CA LEU A 108 -6.45 8.43 11.08
C LEU A 108 -7.28 9.26 10.08
N ALA A 109 -8.27 8.64 9.48
CA ALA A 109 -9.15 9.29 8.53
C ALA A 109 -10.08 10.31 9.21
N ALA A 110 -10.62 9.99 10.38
CA ALA A 110 -11.44 10.90 11.18
C ALA A 110 -10.64 12.12 11.67
N LEU A 111 -9.36 11.93 11.99
CA LEU A 111 -8.45 13.03 12.35
C LEU A 111 -8.14 13.94 11.15
N GLY A 112 -8.06 13.36 9.95
CA GLY A 112 -7.78 14.10 8.70
C GLY A 112 -8.96 14.91 8.17
N ALA A 113 -10.20 14.47 8.41
CA ALA A 113 -11.41 15.14 7.97
C ALA A 113 -12.52 15.01 9.01
N ARG A 114 -12.68 16.04 9.83
CA ARG A 114 -13.70 16.11 10.89
C ARG A 114 -15.10 16.37 10.29
N THR A 115 -15.65 15.37 9.65
CA THR A 115 -17.03 15.41 9.13
C THR A 115 -17.94 14.55 10.01
N THR A 116 -19.23 14.85 10.05
CA THR A 116 -20.21 14.04 10.79
C THR A 116 -20.17 12.57 10.37
N ARG A 117 -19.92 12.30 9.09
CA ARG A 117 -19.78 10.93 8.57
C ARG A 117 -18.55 10.21 9.14
N ASN A 118 -17.42 10.89 9.23
CA ASN A 118 -16.20 10.30 9.77
C ASN A 118 -16.26 10.09 11.29
N VAL A 119 -16.97 10.99 12.01
CA VAL A 119 -17.29 10.78 13.43
C VAL A 119 -18.20 9.57 13.60
N LEU A 120 -19.26 9.45 12.79
CA LEU A 120 -20.14 8.27 12.80
C LEU A 120 -19.37 7.00 12.47
N ALA A 121 -18.51 7.02 11.46
CA ALA A 121 -17.64 5.90 11.12
C ALA A 121 -16.73 5.48 12.30
N LEU A 122 -16.14 6.46 13.00
CA LEU A 122 -15.32 6.18 14.17
C LEU A 122 -16.12 5.57 15.31
N VAL A 123 -17.32 6.07 15.59
CA VAL A 123 -18.23 5.51 16.61
C VAL A 123 -18.61 4.08 16.25
N LEU A 124 -19.03 3.81 15.01
CA LEU A 124 -19.39 2.46 14.56
C LEU A 124 -18.21 1.50 14.67
N ALA A 125 -17.01 1.93 14.22
CA ALA A 125 -15.81 1.09 14.32
C ALA A 125 -15.42 0.80 15.77
N SER A 126 -15.42 1.81 16.64
CA SER A 126 -15.09 1.64 18.05
C SER A 126 -16.08 0.74 18.77
N THR A 127 -17.39 0.88 18.48
CA THR A 127 -18.42 0.00 19.03
C THR A 127 -18.24 -1.43 18.50
N GLY A 128 -17.97 -1.61 17.22
CA GLY A 128 -17.73 -2.92 16.62
C GLY A 128 -16.52 -3.62 17.23
N VAL A 129 -15.41 -2.90 17.39
CA VAL A 129 -14.20 -3.43 18.02
C VAL A 129 -14.43 -3.71 19.52
N TYR A 130 -15.18 -2.85 20.22
CA TYR A 130 -15.55 -3.11 21.61
C TYR A 130 -16.31 -4.43 21.76
N VAL A 131 -17.36 -4.65 20.95
CA VAL A 131 -18.14 -5.89 20.96
C VAL A 131 -17.25 -7.12 20.65
N LEU A 132 -16.32 -7.03 19.70
CA LEU A 132 -15.38 -8.10 19.37
C LEU A 132 -14.39 -8.37 20.51
N THR A 133 -13.92 -7.30 21.15
CA THR A 133 -12.92 -7.39 22.23
C THR A 133 -13.53 -7.93 23.51
N ASP A 134 -14.73 -7.47 23.89
CA ASP A 134 -15.44 -7.87 25.11
C ASP A 134 -15.67 -9.39 25.12
N VAL A 135 -16.07 -9.97 23.99
CA VAL A 135 -16.28 -11.41 23.83
C VAL A 135 -14.98 -12.22 24.01
N ARG A 136 -13.81 -11.63 23.77
CA ARG A 136 -12.52 -12.35 23.73
C ARG A 136 -11.56 -12.02 24.88
N LEU A 137 -11.77 -10.90 25.58
CA LEU A 137 -10.88 -10.49 26.67
C LEU A 137 -10.83 -11.51 27.81
N GLU A 138 -11.95 -12.17 28.13
CA GLU A 138 -12.00 -13.16 29.21
C GLU A 138 -11.25 -14.44 28.84
N GLY A 139 -11.15 -14.80 27.54
CA GLY A 139 -10.51 -16.03 27.08
C GLY A 139 -9.09 -15.88 26.59
N GLU A 140 -8.80 -14.79 25.84
CA GLU A 140 -7.55 -14.63 25.06
C GLU A 140 -6.98 -13.20 25.11
N PRO A 141 -6.68 -12.64 26.32
CA PRO A 141 -6.22 -11.25 26.44
C PRO A 141 -4.90 -11.00 25.72
N VAL A 142 -4.02 -12.00 25.63
CA VAL A 142 -2.73 -11.90 24.93
C VAL A 142 -2.96 -11.79 23.42
N GLY A 143 -3.89 -12.56 22.86
CA GLY A 143 -4.28 -12.48 21.46
C GLY A 143 -4.83 -11.10 21.11
N VAL A 144 -5.68 -10.54 21.97
CA VAL A 144 -6.24 -9.19 21.83
C VAL A 144 -5.13 -8.13 21.88
N ALA A 145 -4.16 -8.25 22.80
CA ALA A 145 -3.03 -7.33 22.89
C ALA A 145 -2.19 -7.34 21.58
N PHE A 146 -1.92 -8.52 21.01
CA PHE A 146 -1.21 -8.62 19.73
C PHE A 146 -2.04 -8.06 18.57
N ALA A 147 -3.36 -8.25 18.55
CA ALA A 147 -4.23 -7.67 17.52
C ALA A 147 -4.20 -6.13 17.54
N PHE A 148 -4.26 -5.50 18.71
CA PHE A 148 -4.12 -4.04 18.84
C PHE A 148 -2.72 -3.57 18.51
N ALA A 149 -1.67 -4.27 18.93
CA ALA A 149 -0.29 -3.95 18.54
C ALA A 149 -0.12 -4.01 17.02
N ASN A 150 -0.64 -5.06 16.36
CA ASN A 150 -0.68 -5.16 14.91
C ASN A 150 -1.43 -3.97 14.29
N ALA A 151 -2.59 -3.58 14.81
CA ALA A 151 -3.39 -2.47 14.30
C ALA A 151 -2.63 -1.13 14.34
N VAL A 152 -1.92 -0.84 15.44
CA VAL A 152 -1.07 0.36 15.58
C VAL A 152 0.09 0.31 14.58
N LEU A 153 0.76 -0.84 14.44
CA LEU A 153 1.85 -1.03 13.50
C LEU A 153 1.36 -0.94 12.05
N PHE A 154 0.14 -1.39 11.76
CA PHE A 154 -0.48 -1.25 10.45
C PHE A 154 -0.76 0.22 10.09
N ALA A 155 -1.25 1.03 11.05
CA ALA A 155 -1.37 2.46 10.85
C ALA A 155 -0.02 3.13 10.56
N LEU A 156 1.03 2.76 11.31
CA LEU A 156 2.38 3.26 11.09
C LEU A 156 2.93 2.82 9.73
N TYR A 157 2.68 1.57 9.33
CA TYR A 157 2.97 1.07 7.99
C TYR A 157 2.34 1.94 6.90
N ILE A 158 1.05 2.26 7.02
CA ILE A 158 0.35 3.12 6.04
C ILE A 158 1.04 4.47 5.92
N VAL A 159 1.38 5.10 7.04
CA VAL A 159 2.06 6.41 7.05
C VAL A 159 3.43 6.34 6.39
N LEU A 160 4.25 5.33 6.74
CA LEU A 160 5.60 5.16 6.19
C LEU A 160 5.57 4.78 4.70
N ALA A 161 4.69 3.85 4.32
CA ALA A 161 4.51 3.43 2.94
C ALA A 161 4.05 4.61 2.06
N HIS A 162 3.14 5.45 2.58
CA HIS A 162 2.72 6.67 1.88
C HIS A 162 3.87 7.66 1.70
N ARG A 163 4.73 7.84 2.69
CA ARG A 163 5.93 8.70 2.57
C ARG A 163 6.90 8.19 1.52
N ILE A 164 7.15 6.86 1.47
CA ILE A 164 7.99 6.25 0.43
C ILE A 164 7.36 6.38 -0.94
N ALA A 165 6.04 6.16 -1.04
CA ALA A 165 5.33 6.28 -2.31
C ALA A 165 5.35 7.70 -2.92
N ARG A 166 5.54 8.73 -2.10
CA ARG A 166 5.69 10.14 -2.51
C ARG A 166 7.13 10.53 -2.78
N ASN A 167 8.09 9.69 -2.44
CA ASN A 167 9.49 9.95 -2.71
C ASN A 167 9.79 9.70 -4.20
N THR A 168 10.31 10.71 -4.89
CA THR A 168 10.62 10.63 -6.32
C THR A 168 11.93 9.92 -6.62
N ALA A 169 12.80 9.78 -5.61
CA ALA A 169 14.12 9.15 -5.74
C ALA A 169 14.07 7.62 -5.78
N LEU A 170 12.98 7.01 -5.30
CA LEU A 170 12.83 5.55 -5.22
C LEU A 170 11.48 5.10 -5.78
N ASN A 171 11.50 4.14 -6.69
CA ASN A 171 10.27 3.52 -7.18
C ASN A 171 9.54 2.81 -6.02
N ARG A 172 8.21 2.91 -5.99
CA ARG A 172 7.37 2.31 -4.92
C ARG A 172 7.64 0.83 -4.70
N ILE A 173 7.77 0.06 -5.79
CA ILE A 173 8.03 -1.40 -5.73
C ILE A 173 9.44 -1.68 -5.22
N ASP A 174 10.43 -0.87 -5.62
CA ASP A 174 11.80 -1.02 -5.15
C ASP A 174 11.93 -0.66 -3.66
N GLY A 175 11.20 0.38 -3.21
CA GLY A 175 11.12 0.75 -1.80
C GLY A 175 10.47 -0.34 -0.94
N LEU A 176 9.39 -0.95 -1.42
CA LEU A 176 8.74 -2.07 -0.76
C LEU A 176 9.67 -3.30 -0.72
N GLY A 177 10.30 -3.65 -1.84
CA GLY A 177 11.23 -4.76 -1.91
C GLY A 177 12.45 -4.58 -0.98
N ALA A 178 12.97 -3.35 -0.88
CA ALA A 178 14.04 -3.02 0.06
C ALA A 178 13.58 -3.14 1.52
N ALA A 179 12.36 -2.69 1.84
CA ALA A 179 11.78 -2.84 3.17
C ALA A 179 11.54 -4.33 3.53
N MET A 180 11.15 -5.18 2.57
CA MET A 180 11.02 -6.62 2.78
C MET A 180 12.36 -7.29 3.10
N LEU A 181 13.47 -6.85 2.47
CA LEU A 181 14.81 -7.34 2.83
C LEU A 181 15.22 -6.92 4.25
N VAL A 182 14.93 -5.69 4.63
CA VAL A 182 15.16 -5.21 6.01
C VAL A 182 14.29 -6.00 6.99
N ALA A 183 13.02 -6.23 6.65
CA ALA A 183 12.10 -7.02 7.48
C ALA A 183 12.61 -8.46 7.66
N LEU A 184 13.13 -9.09 6.61
CA LEU A 184 13.73 -10.42 6.70
C LEU A 184 14.91 -10.45 7.70
N VAL A 185 15.81 -9.48 7.61
CA VAL A 185 16.93 -9.38 8.56
C VAL A 185 16.42 -9.17 9.99
N ALA A 186 15.43 -8.30 10.17
CA ALA A 186 14.89 -7.96 11.48
C ALA A 186 14.11 -9.11 12.13
N ILE A 187 13.35 -9.91 11.37
CA ILE A 187 12.56 -11.02 11.90
C ILE A 187 13.40 -12.28 12.11
N THR A 188 14.56 -12.42 11.46
CA THR A 188 15.39 -13.63 11.54
C THR A 188 15.81 -13.99 12.97
N PRO A 189 16.25 -13.06 13.83
CA PRO A 189 16.57 -13.40 15.23
C PRO A 189 15.32 -13.83 16.04
N ILE A 190 14.11 -13.43 15.61
CA ILE A 190 12.87 -13.68 16.36
C ILE A 190 12.21 -14.99 15.91
N GLY A 191 12.07 -15.19 14.58
CA GLY A 191 11.32 -16.32 14.02
C GLY A 191 12.16 -17.30 13.20
N GLY A 192 13.45 -17.04 13.03
CA GLY A 192 14.32 -17.88 12.19
C GLY A 192 14.52 -19.29 12.78
N ALA A 193 14.68 -19.40 14.10
CA ALA A 193 14.78 -20.68 14.79
C ALA A 193 13.46 -21.47 14.68
N ASP A 194 12.32 -20.78 14.83
CA ASP A 194 10.99 -21.36 14.72
C ASP A 194 10.67 -21.83 13.28
N ALA A 195 11.32 -21.25 12.28
CA ALA A 195 11.20 -21.67 10.89
C ALA A 195 12.04 -22.90 10.53
N ALA A 196 13.02 -23.27 11.35
CA ALA A 196 13.94 -24.37 11.08
C ALA A 196 13.23 -25.70 10.74
N PRO A 197 12.16 -26.15 11.44
CA PRO A 197 11.43 -27.36 11.07
C PRO A 197 10.89 -27.33 9.64
N ALA A 198 10.43 -26.16 9.17
CA ALA A 198 9.94 -26.01 7.79
C ALA A 198 11.07 -26.15 6.76
N LEU A 199 12.27 -25.71 7.06
CA LEU A 199 13.41 -25.82 6.15
C LEU A 199 13.87 -27.28 5.95
N LEU A 200 13.55 -28.17 6.91
CA LEU A 200 13.84 -29.59 6.85
C LEU A 200 12.73 -30.42 6.20
N SER A 201 11.52 -29.83 6.01
CA SER A 201 10.38 -30.48 5.38
C SER A 201 10.05 -29.83 4.05
N PRO A 202 10.22 -30.50 2.89
CA PRO A 202 9.89 -29.93 1.59
C PRO A 202 8.43 -29.48 1.49
N VAL A 203 7.52 -30.20 2.15
CA VAL A 203 6.08 -29.86 2.19
C VAL A 203 5.83 -28.57 2.97
N ALA A 204 6.38 -28.47 4.19
CA ALA A 204 6.24 -27.29 5.02
C ALA A 204 6.92 -26.06 4.38
N LEU A 205 8.08 -26.25 3.74
CA LEU A 205 8.78 -25.20 3.01
C LEU A 205 7.94 -24.72 1.82
N ALA A 206 7.42 -25.63 1.01
CA ALA A 206 6.58 -25.29 -0.14
C ALA A 206 5.28 -24.59 0.30
N ALA A 207 4.65 -25.05 1.40
CA ALA A 207 3.48 -24.41 1.98
C ALA A 207 3.81 -23.00 2.49
N GLY A 208 4.92 -22.82 3.23
CA GLY A 208 5.36 -21.53 3.73
C GLY A 208 5.70 -20.53 2.62
N LEU A 209 6.37 -20.98 1.55
CA LEU A 209 6.62 -20.18 0.35
C LEU A 209 5.30 -19.80 -0.34
N GLY A 210 4.37 -20.76 -0.47
CA GLY A 210 3.04 -20.53 -1.02
C GLY A 210 2.26 -19.48 -0.23
N VAL A 211 2.27 -19.58 1.11
CA VAL A 211 1.69 -18.57 2.01
C VAL A 211 2.27 -17.18 1.74
N GLY A 212 3.59 -17.06 1.64
CA GLY A 212 4.24 -15.77 1.40
C GLY A 212 3.91 -15.17 0.04
N VAL A 213 3.89 -15.97 -1.01
CA VAL A 213 3.50 -15.51 -2.35
C VAL A 213 2.02 -15.12 -2.38
N ALA A 214 1.13 -15.96 -1.84
CA ALA A 214 -0.30 -15.72 -1.80
C ALA A 214 -0.65 -14.48 -0.96
N SER A 215 -0.01 -14.29 0.21
CA SER A 215 -0.33 -13.20 1.13
C SER A 215 0.34 -11.86 0.79
N SER A 216 1.43 -11.87 0.03
CA SER A 216 2.23 -10.66 -0.17
C SER A 216 2.38 -10.29 -1.63
N VAL A 217 2.77 -11.24 -2.51
CA VAL A 217 3.06 -10.90 -3.91
C VAL A 217 1.76 -10.72 -4.71
N VAL A 218 0.85 -11.69 -4.62
CA VAL A 218 -0.41 -11.70 -5.40
C VAL A 218 -1.31 -10.51 -5.02
N PRO A 219 -1.61 -10.26 -3.71
CA PRO A 219 -2.44 -9.11 -3.33
C PRO A 219 -1.86 -7.77 -3.79
N TYR A 220 -0.54 -7.57 -3.63
CA TYR A 220 0.08 -6.32 -4.06
C TYR A 220 -0.07 -6.05 -5.56
N VAL A 221 0.11 -7.07 -6.39
CA VAL A 221 -0.06 -6.93 -7.85
C VAL A 221 -1.52 -6.62 -8.18
N PHE A 222 -2.46 -7.35 -7.57
CA PHE A 222 -3.89 -7.17 -7.81
C PHE A 222 -4.38 -5.80 -7.32
N ASP A 223 -3.93 -5.34 -6.15
CA ASP A 223 -4.25 -4.02 -5.63
C ASP A 223 -3.75 -2.90 -6.55
N GLN A 224 -2.53 -3.01 -7.07
CA GLN A 224 -2.02 -2.03 -8.03
C GLN A 224 -2.84 -2.01 -9.32
N LEU A 225 -3.28 -3.18 -9.82
CA LEU A 225 -4.13 -3.28 -11.01
C LEU A 225 -5.54 -2.74 -10.76
N ALA A 226 -6.09 -2.95 -9.56
CA ALA A 226 -7.39 -2.43 -9.15
C ALA A 226 -7.32 -0.90 -8.99
N MET A 227 -6.36 -0.38 -8.21
CA MET A 227 -6.18 1.06 -7.98
C MET A 227 -5.90 1.85 -9.27
N ALA A 228 -5.23 1.25 -10.24
CA ALA A 228 -4.98 1.90 -11.53
C ALA A 228 -6.25 2.09 -12.39
N ARG A 229 -7.34 1.39 -12.07
CA ARG A 229 -8.55 1.33 -12.91
C ARG A 229 -9.84 1.70 -12.20
N LEU A 230 -9.88 1.62 -10.87
CA LEU A 230 -11.02 1.97 -10.05
C LEU A 230 -10.95 3.44 -9.59
N SER A 231 -12.13 4.07 -9.44
CA SER A 231 -12.21 5.35 -8.76
C SER A 231 -11.84 5.18 -7.27
N ARG A 232 -11.31 6.22 -6.64
CA ARG A 232 -11.00 6.21 -5.20
C ARG A 232 -12.21 5.80 -4.35
N ALA A 233 -13.39 6.31 -4.70
CA ALA A 233 -14.64 6.00 -3.98
C ALA A 233 -15.02 4.52 -4.10
N THR A 234 -14.90 3.93 -5.30
CA THR A 234 -15.19 2.51 -5.53
C THR A 234 -14.18 1.62 -4.81
N TYR A 235 -12.89 1.97 -4.87
CA TYR A 235 -11.84 1.22 -4.17
C TYR A 235 -12.04 1.25 -2.65
N SER A 236 -12.32 2.42 -2.08
CA SER A 236 -12.61 2.57 -0.64
C SER A 236 -13.83 1.76 -0.19
N LEU A 237 -14.90 1.74 -1.02
CA LEU A 237 -16.08 0.90 -0.75
C LEU A 237 -15.73 -0.59 -0.74
N LEU A 238 -14.92 -1.03 -1.70
CA LEU A 238 -14.49 -2.44 -1.75
C LEU A 238 -13.60 -2.81 -0.57
N VAL A 239 -12.69 -1.92 -0.13
CA VAL A 239 -11.85 -2.12 1.07
C VAL A 239 -12.70 -2.35 2.33
N SER A 240 -13.91 -1.78 2.42
CA SER A 240 -14.81 -2.01 3.56
C SER A 240 -15.22 -3.48 3.71
N LEU A 241 -15.13 -4.27 2.64
CA LEU A 241 -15.49 -5.68 2.66
C LEU A 241 -14.37 -6.59 3.18
N LEU A 242 -13.16 -6.07 3.39
CA LEU A 242 -12.01 -6.87 3.83
C LEU A 242 -12.26 -7.63 5.15
N PRO A 243 -12.80 -7.03 6.23
CA PRO A 243 -13.10 -7.79 7.45
C PRO A 243 -14.15 -8.89 7.23
N ALA A 244 -15.15 -8.63 6.38
CA ALA A 244 -16.13 -9.64 6.03
C ALA A 244 -15.50 -10.78 5.21
N THR A 245 -14.58 -10.45 4.28
CA THR A 245 -13.82 -11.46 3.52
C THR A 245 -12.97 -12.31 4.46
N ALA A 246 -12.31 -11.71 5.45
CA ALA A 246 -11.54 -12.43 6.46
C ALA A 246 -12.42 -13.42 7.25
N THR A 247 -13.61 -13.00 7.66
CA THR A 247 -14.58 -13.85 8.37
C THR A 247 -15.03 -15.01 7.49
N VAL A 248 -15.39 -14.75 6.23
CA VAL A 248 -15.80 -15.81 5.29
C VAL A 248 -14.66 -16.80 5.06
N ILE A 249 -13.44 -16.35 4.85
CA ILE A 249 -12.27 -17.23 4.69
C ILE A 249 -12.01 -18.01 5.99
N GLY A 250 -12.13 -17.38 7.16
CA GLY A 250 -12.02 -18.05 8.46
C GLY A 250 -13.03 -19.19 8.63
N VAL A 251 -14.28 -18.98 8.23
CA VAL A 251 -15.31 -20.02 8.24
C VAL A 251 -14.99 -21.14 7.25
N LEU A 252 -14.66 -20.80 6.00
CA LEU A 252 -14.51 -21.80 4.93
C LEU A 252 -13.23 -22.63 5.06
N VAL A 253 -12.14 -22.02 5.51
CA VAL A 253 -10.81 -22.67 5.51
C VAL A 253 -10.46 -23.21 6.92
N LEU A 254 -10.82 -22.45 7.97
CA LEU A 254 -10.43 -22.76 9.35
C LEU A 254 -11.58 -23.33 10.17
N ALA A 255 -12.78 -23.47 9.60
CA ALA A 255 -13.99 -23.87 10.30
C ALA A 255 -14.29 -22.99 11.55
N GLN A 256 -13.86 -21.75 11.55
CA GLN A 256 -14.08 -20.76 12.61
C GLN A 256 -15.52 -20.25 12.52
N ILE A 257 -16.44 -20.85 13.27
CA ILE A 257 -17.85 -20.43 13.30
C ILE A 257 -17.98 -19.21 14.21
N PRO A 258 -18.26 -17.99 13.66
CA PRO A 258 -18.37 -16.80 14.48
C PRO A 258 -19.65 -16.81 15.32
N SER A 259 -19.55 -16.33 16.55
CA SER A 259 -20.71 -16.06 17.39
C SER A 259 -21.57 -14.92 16.84
N ARG A 260 -22.81 -14.76 17.33
CA ARG A 260 -23.69 -13.64 16.92
C ARG A 260 -23.07 -12.29 17.24
N SER A 261 -22.39 -12.16 18.37
CA SER A 261 -21.68 -10.94 18.79
C SER A 261 -20.52 -10.62 17.84
N GLU A 262 -19.74 -11.64 17.43
CA GLU A 262 -18.66 -11.46 16.47
C GLU A 262 -19.18 -11.02 15.10
N LEU A 263 -20.27 -11.62 14.62
CA LEU A 263 -20.91 -11.18 13.38
C LEU A 263 -21.41 -9.73 13.46
N LEU A 264 -22.00 -9.33 14.60
CA LEU A 264 -22.41 -7.95 14.82
C LEU A 264 -21.20 -7.00 14.83
N GLY A 265 -20.14 -7.36 15.56
CA GLY A 265 -18.91 -6.54 15.61
C GLY A 265 -18.26 -6.35 14.25
N VAL A 266 -18.13 -7.43 13.46
CA VAL A 266 -17.62 -7.36 12.09
C VAL A 266 -18.53 -6.51 11.20
N ALA A 267 -19.84 -6.66 11.30
CA ALA A 267 -20.81 -5.88 10.51
C ALA A 267 -20.70 -4.38 10.84
N LEU A 268 -20.54 -4.01 12.13
CA LEU A 268 -20.35 -2.62 12.54
C LEU A 268 -19.04 -2.02 11.96
N VAL A 269 -17.94 -2.77 11.96
CA VAL A 269 -16.68 -2.32 11.37
C VAL A 269 -16.79 -2.18 9.85
N VAL A 270 -17.44 -3.12 9.16
CA VAL A 270 -17.72 -3.03 7.72
C VAL A 270 -18.55 -1.78 7.40
N ALA A 271 -19.62 -1.54 8.19
CA ALA A 271 -20.45 -0.35 8.03
C ALA A 271 -19.65 0.94 8.27
N ALA A 272 -18.77 0.95 9.27
CA ALA A 272 -17.90 2.09 9.58
C ALA A 272 -17.00 2.45 8.39
N VAL A 273 -16.32 1.47 7.81
CA VAL A 273 -15.46 1.69 6.64
C VAL A 273 -16.28 2.15 5.43
N ALA A 274 -17.47 1.60 5.22
CA ALA A 274 -18.38 1.98 4.14
C ALA A 274 -18.92 3.43 4.28
N VAL A 275 -19.19 3.86 5.52
CA VAL A 275 -19.65 5.23 5.82
C VAL A 275 -18.50 6.22 5.74
N HIS A 276 -17.25 5.79 6.02
CA HIS A 276 -16.08 6.65 5.98
C HIS A 276 -15.91 7.31 4.60
N LYS A 277 -15.53 8.60 4.58
CA LYS A 277 -15.24 9.35 3.37
C LYS A 277 -13.86 9.98 3.49
N GLU A 278 -12.93 9.58 2.61
CA GLU A 278 -11.66 10.29 2.48
C GLU A 278 -11.91 11.78 2.20
N ALA A 279 -11.10 12.65 2.84
CA ALA A 279 -11.10 14.07 2.50
C ALA A 279 -10.70 14.20 1.03
N ALA A 280 -11.65 14.64 0.19
CA ALA A 280 -11.38 14.94 -1.20
C ALA A 280 -10.17 15.88 -1.25
N GLY A 281 -9.09 15.45 -1.89
CA GLY A 281 -7.84 16.19 -1.97
C GLY A 281 -8.10 17.61 -2.49
N ARG A 282 -7.87 18.59 -1.63
CA ARG A 282 -8.17 20.02 -1.84
C ARG A 282 -7.33 20.64 -2.96
N ASN A 283 -6.61 19.85 -3.78
CA ASN A 283 -5.60 20.34 -4.72
C ASN A 283 -5.86 20.09 -6.21
N GLU A 284 -6.94 19.42 -6.63
CA GLU A 284 -7.18 19.22 -8.06
C GLU A 284 -8.04 20.32 -8.70
N GLY A 285 -8.88 21.01 -7.93
CA GLY A 285 -9.70 22.14 -8.43
C GLY A 285 -8.92 23.45 -8.65
N SER A 286 -7.88 23.69 -7.85
CA SER A 286 -7.10 24.95 -7.92
C SER A 286 -6.05 24.97 -9.05
N ARG A 287 -5.57 23.82 -9.52
CA ARG A 287 -4.62 23.77 -10.65
C ARG A 287 -5.29 23.92 -12.02
N SER A 288 -6.51 23.38 -12.17
CA SER A 288 -7.26 23.52 -13.42
C SER A 288 -7.71 24.97 -13.66
N THR A 289 -8.08 25.71 -12.63
CA THR A 289 -8.48 27.12 -12.77
C THR A 289 -7.29 28.04 -12.98
N ARG A 290 -6.14 27.75 -12.35
CA ARG A 290 -4.92 28.55 -12.56
C ARG A 290 -4.27 28.33 -13.95
N GLN A 291 -4.39 27.13 -14.52
CA GLN A 291 -3.88 26.85 -15.86
C GLN A 291 -4.74 27.48 -16.96
N ARG A 292 -6.05 27.70 -16.74
CA ARG A 292 -6.91 28.45 -17.68
C ARG A 292 -6.72 29.95 -17.63
N VAL A 293 -6.23 30.50 -16.52
CA VAL A 293 -5.98 31.95 -16.39
C VAL A 293 -4.61 32.36 -16.98
N VAL A 294 -3.66 31.44 -17.12
CA VAL A 294 -2.32 31.72 -17.68
C VAL A 294 -2.29 31.60 -19.21
N HIS A 295 -3.29 30.92 -19.83
CA HIS A 295 -3.48 30.93 -21.27
C HIS A 295 -4.73 31.77 -21.61
N GLY A 296 -4.64 33.05 -21.28
CA GLY A 296 -5.59 34.06 -21.69
C GLY A 296 -5.47 34.29 -23.21
N GLU A 297 -6.18 33.50 -23.99
CA GLU A 297 -6.52 33.93 -25.36
C GLU A 297 -7.49 35.10 -25.27
N CYS A 298 -6.98 36.27 -25.57
CA CYS A 298 -7.78 37.47 -25.88
C CYS A 298 -8.71 37.13 -27.06
N VAL A 299 -9.93 36.80 -26.77
CA VAL A 299 -11.01 36.81 -27.79
C VAL A 299 -11.42 38.27 -27.97
N THR A 300 -10.88 38.89 -28.97
CA THR A 300 -11.41 40.18 -29.49
C THR A 300 -12.74 39.91 -30.19
N PRO A 301 -13.80 40.69 -29.93
CA PRO A 301 -15.05 40.58 -30.71
C PRO A 301 -14.89 41.14 -32.09
N SER A 302 -15.25 40.35 -33.10
CA SER A 302 -15.26 40.73 -34.52
C SER A 302 -16.50 41.63 -34.79
N PRO A 303 -16.33 42.78 -35.44
CA PRO A 303 -17.46 43.49 -36.01
C PRO A 303 -17.80 42.96 -37.39
N MET A 304 -19.07 42.81 -37.67
CA MET A 304 -19.66 42.51 -38.98
C MET A 304 -19.32 43.59 -40.04
N GLY A 305 -19.10 43.13 -41.26
CA GLY A 305 -19.52 43.89 -42.43
C GLY A 305 -18.43 44.15 -43.48
N GLY A 306 -18.60 43.56 -44.64
CA GLY A 306 -18.32 44.27 -45.88
C GLY A 306 -17.13 43.87 -46.74
N SER A 307 -17.46 43.16 -47.84
CA SER A 307 -17.00 43.27 -49.25
C SER A 307 -15.51 43.30 -49.64
N ARG A 308 -15.19 42.31 -50.48
CA ARG A 308 -14.37 42.34 -51.72
C ARG A 308 -13.01 43.06 -51.72
N ALA A 309 -11.93 42.33 -51.99
CA ALA A 309 -11.11 42.44 -53.21
C ALA A 309 -9.84 41.55 -53.15
N ILE A 310 -9.65 40.81 -54.13
CA ILE A 310 -8.62 40.23 -54.98
C ILE A 310 -7.20 40.87 -54.85
N PHE A 311 -6.18 40.04 -54.99
CA PHE A 311 -4.73 40.17 -55.30
C PHE A 311 -3.85 39.79 -54.10
N GLY A 312 -3.01 38.73 -54.19
CA GLY A 312 -1.95 38.54 -55.11
C GLY A 312 -0.65 38.28 -54.36
N HIS A 313 -0.15 37.08 -54.43
CA HIS A 313 1.26 36.66 -54.38
C HIS A 313 2.28 37.38 -53.47
N ARG A 314 2.86 36.67 -52.52
CA ARG A 314 4.33 36.37 -52.53
C ARG A 314 4.73 35.47 -51.35
N ARG A 315 5.40 34.38 -51.69
CA ARG A 315 6.11 33.47 -50.76
C ARG A 315 7.37 34.19 -50.25
N GLY A 316 7.63 34.04 -48.94
CA GLY A 316 8.92 34.31 -48.29
C GLY A 316 9.23 33.22 -47.27
N PRO A 317 10.49 32.86 -47.04
CA PRO A 317 10.86 31.56 -46.47
C PRO A 317 10.78 31.49 -44.95
N ARG A 318 10.51 30.27 -44.43
CA ARG A 318 10.57 29.91 -43.03
C ARG A 318 12.01 29.98 -42.50
N PRO A 319 12.25 30.44 -41.25
CA PRO A 319 13.51 30.21 -40.56
C PRO A 319 13.49 28.88 -39.80
N ASP A 320 14.55 28.11 -39.93
CA ASP A 320 14.88 26.88 -39.21
C ASP A 320 15.19 27.19 -37.73
N PRO A 321 14.75 26.31 -36.78
CA PRO A 321 15.11 26.46 -35.40
C PRO A 321 16.21 25.48 -34.94
N TYR A 322 17.28 25.33 -35.71
CA TYR A 322 18.50 24.64 -35.24
C TYR A 322 19.73 25.30 -35.80
N GLY A 323 20.32 26.23 -35.01
CA GLY A 323 21.58 26.89 -35.28
C GLY A 323 22.46 26.87 -34.03
N SER A 324 23.34 25.90 -34.00
CA SER A 324 24.71 25.90 -33.47
C SER A 324 25.15 27.04 -32.57
N ILE A 325 25.62 26.70 -31.37
CA ILE A 325 26.68 27.44 -30.66
C ILE A 325 27.81 26.46 -30.40
N VAL A 326 28.77 26.48 -31.28
CA VAL A 326 30.15 26.07 -31.04
C VAL A 326 30.98 27.35 -31.22
N GLU A 327 32.01 27.45 -30.39
CA GLU A 327 33.17 28.32 -30.55
C GLU A 327 33.15 29.66 -29.80
N GLN A 328 33.80 29.69 -28.67
CA GLN A 328 34.97 30.54 -28.51
C GLN A 328 35.83 30.06 -27.32
N ALA A 329 36.88 29.32 -27.70
CA ALA A 329 38.08 29.19 -26.89
C ALA A 329 39.02 30.32 -27.27
N GLY A 330 39.71 30.87 -26.31
CA GLY A 330 40.89 31.67 -26.63
C GLY A 330 41.29 32.67 -25.57
N GLY A 331 42.29 32.35 -24.80
CA GLY A 331 43.44 33.17 -24.69
C GLY A 331 43.71 33.97 -23.38
N ALA A 332 44.83 33.63 -22.86
CA ALA A 332 45.90 34.41 -22.25
C ALA A 332 46.07 34.20 -20.73
N ARG A 333 47.08 33.42 -20.32
CA ARG A 333 48.48 33.76 -20.01
C ARG A 333 48.67 34.71 -18.84
N GLY A 334 49.51 34.22 -17.92
CA GLY A 334 50.39 34.96 -17.00
C GLY A 334 49.95 34.74 -15.55
N GLY A 335 50.69 34.21 -14.70
CA GLY A 335 52.07 34.28 -14.41
C GLY A 335 52.21 34.33 -12.92
N ASP A 336 53.12 33.54 -12.47
CA ASP A 336 54.03 33.80 -11.37
C ASP A 336 53.65 33.52 -9.90
N ARG A 337 54.35 32.51 -9.41
CA ARG A 337 55.25 32.46 -8.24
C ARG A 337 54.69 32.59 -6.82
N LEU A 338 54.99 31.53 -6.11
CA LEU A 338 55.89 31.42 -4.91
C LEU A 338 55.23 31.56 -3.52
N ASP A 339 55.66 30.56 -2.73
CA ASP A 339 56.03 30.53 -1.34
C ASP A 339 54.90 30.60 -0.26
N ALA A 340 54.77 29.52 0.37
CA ALA A 340 55.07 29.02 1.72
C ALA A 340 54.20 27.81 2.07
#